data_77f0ec7ce8b8868502779db279f4a221
#
_entry.id   77f0ec7ce8b8868502779db279f4a221
#
_cell.length_a   1.000
_cell.length_b   1.000
_cell.length_c   1.000
_cell.angle_alpha   90.00
_cell.angle_beta   90.00
_cell.angle_gamma   90.00
#
_symmetry.space_group_name_H-M   'P 1'
#
loop_
_entity.id
_entity.type
_entity.pdbx_description
1 polymer ?
#
loop_
_entity_poly.entity_id
_entity_poly.type
_entity_poly.pdbx_seq_one_letter_code
_entity_poly.pdbx_strand_id
1 'polypeptide(L)'
;MGETIHVDGPRVTPLALLEDSRCAVGTQCVWAGRLRVRVRVDLGSGPREVEMTLGQPIQIADGQLELLDALPAPVAGTRPAPFAYQFGFRFMGGL
;
A
#
# COMPACT_ATOMS: atom_id res chain seq x y z
N MET A 1 -10.19 -2.01 2.24
CA MET A 1 -9.85 -0.57 2.45
C MET A 1 -10.51 -0.11 3.74
N GLY A 2 -9.79 0.64 4.56
CA GLY A 2 -10.33 1.14 5.82
C GLY A 2 -10.11 0.24 7.03
N GLU A 3 -9.68 -0.99 6.85
CA GLU A 3 -9.37 -1.90 7.95
C GLU A 3 -7.96 -1.65 8.48
N THR A 4 -7.81 -1.63 9.80
CA THR A 4 -6.51 -1.45 10.44
C THR A 4 -5.75 -2.76 10.44
N ILE A 5 -4.52 -2.72 9.96
CA ILE A 5 -3.63 -3.88 9.88
C ILE A 5 -2.50 -3.69 10.89
N HIS A 6 -2.26 -4.72 11.70
CA HIS A 6 -1.15 -4.73 12.65
C HIS A 6 0.10 -5.27 11.94
N VAL A 7 1.11 -4.42 11.84
CA VAL A 7 2.36 -4.75 11.18
C VAL A 7 3.47 -4.59 12.23
N ASP A 8 4.02 -5.65 12.72
CA ASP A 8 5.09 -5.71 13.75
C ASP A 8 5.60 -4.35 14.28
N GLY A 9 4.72 -3.60 14.99
CA GLY A 9 5.01 -2.26 15.46
C GLY A 9 3.84 -1.33 15.18
N PRO A 10 3.87 -0.55 14.09
CA PRO A 10 2.79 0.39 13.79
C PRO A 10 1.53 -0.30 13.30
N ARG A 11 0.38 0.34 13.54
CA ARG A 11 -0.88 -0.05 12.94
C ARG A 11 -1.08 0.78 11.68
N VAL A 12 -1.47 0.14 10.59
CA VAL A 12 -1.61 0.79 9.29
C VAL A 12 -3.04 0.64 8.81
N THR A 13 -3.66 1.76 8.45
CA THR A 13 -5.03 1.79 7.94
C THR A 13 -5.05 2.40 6.55
N PRO A 14 -5.33 1.62 5.50
CA PRO A 14 -5.49 2.19 4.16
C PRO A 14 -6.71 3.10 4.12
N LEU A 15 -6.53 4.34 3.66
CA LEU A 15 -7.59 5.35 3.64
C LEU A 15 -8.17 5.60 2.25
N ALA A 16 -7.32 5.65 1.23
CA ALA A 16 -7.76 5.97 -0.12
C ALA A 16 -6.79 5.41 -1.15
N LEU A 17 -7.33 4.86 -2.22
CA LEU A 17 -6.54 4.47 -3.38
C LEU A 17 -6.31 5.72 -4.23
N LEU A 18 -5.05 6.11 -4.42
CA LEU A 18 -4.69 7.31 -5.16
C LEU A 18 -4.44 7.03 -6.62
N GLU A 19 -3.84 5.88 -6.93
CA GLU A 19 -3.50 5.50 -8.30
C GLU A 19 -3.35 4.00 -8.40
N ASP A 20 -3.86 3.40 -9.46
CA ASP A 20 -3.60 2.01 -9.80
C ASP A 20 -3.45 1.93 -11.32
N SER A 21 -2.22 2.10 -11.78
CA SER A 21 -1.86 2.03 -13.18
C SER A 21 -0.99 0.81 -13.48
N ARG A 22 -1.08 -0.22 -12.62
CA ARG A 22 -0.31 -1.45 -12.80
C ARG A 22 -0.61 -2.09 -14.15
N CYS A 23 0.41 -2.72 -14.74
CA CYS A 23 0.21 -3.47 -15.97
C CYS A 23 -0.71 -4.66 -15.72
N ALA A 24 -1.76 -4.78 -16.51
CA ALA A 24 -2.71 -5.88 -16.35
C ALA A 24 -2.06 -7.22 -16.69
N VAL A 25 -2.45 -8.27 -15.95
CA VAL A 25 -1.94 -9.62 -16.16
C VAL A 25 -2.26 -10.06 -17.58
N GLY A 26 -1.25 -10.61 -18.26
CA GLY A 26 -1.41 -11.12 -19.63
C GLY A 26 -1.33 -10.07 -20.73
N THR A 27 -1.06 -8.81 -20.39
CA THR A 27 -0.88 -7.76 -21.39
C THR A 27 0.56 -7.28 -21.43
N GLN A 28 0.95 -6.72 -22.59
CA GLN A 28 2.24 -6.06 -22.71
C GLN A 28 2.06 -4.57 -22.47
N CYS A 29 2.93 -4.00 -21.64
CA CYS A 29 2.87 -2.59 -21.29
C CYS A 29 4.19 -1.93 -21.59
N VAL A 30 4.12 -0.70 -22.11
CA VAL A 30 5.32 0.12 -22.31
C VAL A 30 5.91 0.53 -20.95
N TRP A 31 5.03 0.77 -19.97
CA TRP A 31 5.41 1.16 -18.62
C TRP A 31 4.91 0.12 -17.62
N ALA A 32 5.69 -0.11 -16.58
CA ALA A 32 5.29 -1.03 -15.53
C ALA A 32 4.09 -0.52 -14.72
N GLY A 33 3.88 0.78 -14.73
CA GLY A 33 2.83 1.38 -13.93
C GLY A 33 3.14 1.37 -12.44
N ARG A 34 2.19 1.83 -11.63
CA ARG A 34 2.36 1.85 -10.18
C ARG A 34 1.01 1.85 -9.48
N LEU A 35 1.05 1.48 -8.20
CA LEU A 35 -0.10 1.59 -7.30
C LEU A 35 0.30 2.47 -6.13
N ARG A 36 -0.51 3.49 -5.86
CA ARG A 36 -0.29 4.41 -4.73
C ARG A 36 -1.52 4.44 -3.86
N VAL A 37 -1.31 4.45 -2.55
CA VAL A 37 -2.39 4.46 -1.57
C VAL A 37 -2.03 5.43 -0.45
N ARG A 38 -3.03 6.16 0.06
CA ARG A 38 -2.87 6.95 1.26
C ARG A 38 -3.23 6.09 2.45
N VAL A 39 -2.35 6.07 3.44
CA VAL A 39 -2.55 5.26 4.64
C VAL A 39 -2.38 6.13 5.88
N ARG A 40 -3.05 5.73 6.96
CA ARG A 40 -2.79 6.27 8.29
C ARG A 40 -1.93 5.29 9.04
N VAL A 41 -0.83 5.78 9.59
CA VAL A 41 0.08 4.99 10.42
C VAL A 41 -0.06 5.49 11.86
N ASP A 42 -0.49 4.60 12.75
CA ASP A 42 -0.62 4.92 14.16
C ASP A 42 0.68 4.58 14.87
N LEU A 43 1.37 5.62 15.30
CA LEU A 43 2.65 5.52 16.01
C LEU A 43 2.45 5.88 17.48
N GLY A 44 3.44 5.56 18.29
CA GLY A 44 3.41 5.95 19.70
C GLY A 44 3.32 7.46 19.91
N SER A 45 3.82 8.24 18.94
CA SER A 45 3.77 9.70 18.97
C SER A 45 2.47 10.26 18.39
N GLY A 46 1.58 9.41 17.88
CA GLY A 46 0.31 9.82 17.30
C GLY A 46 0.14 9.35 15.86
N PRO A 47 -1.05 9.58 15.27
CA PRO A 47 -1.30 9.16 13.89
C PRO A 47 -0.58 10.06 12.88
N ARG A 48 -0.22 9.45 11.76
CA ARG A 48 0.42 10.15 10.65
C ARG A 48 -0.15 9.62 9.34
N GLU A 49 -0.55 10.50 8.43
CA GLU A 49 -0.99 10.09 7.09
C GLU A 49 0.17 10.22 6.12
N VAL A 50 0.39 9.17 5.35
CA VAL A 50 1.47 9.14 4.36
C VAL A 50 0.96 8.49 3.09
N GLU A 51 1.64 8.79 1.99
CA GLU A 51 1.38 8.19 0.70
C GLU A 51 2.40 7.08 0.47
N MET A 52 1.93 5.89 0.11
CA MET A 52 2.80 4.75 -0.13
C MET A 52 2.64 4.25 -1.55
N THR A 53 3.75 3.85 -2.15
CA THR A 53 3.80 3.24 -3.47
C THR A 53 4.23 1.79 -3.33
N LEU A 54 3.52 0.90 -4.01
CA LEU A 54 3.82 -0.53 -3.99
C LEU A 54 5.28 -0.78 -4.35
N GLY A 55 5.98 -1.52 -3.50
CA GLY A 55 7.37 -1.87 -3.69
C GLY A 55 8.38 -0.81 -3.28
N GLN A 56 7.93 0.34 -2.77
CA GLN A 56 8.82 1.42 -2.33
C GLN A 56 8.69 1.63 -0.83
N PRO A 57 9.66 1.20 -0.03
CA PRO A 57 9.59 1.41 1.42
C PRO A 57 9.77 2.88 1.77
N ILE A 58 9.13 3.29 2.86
CA ILE A 58 9.25 4.65 3.39
C ILE A 58 9.78 4.59 4.82
N GLN A 59 10.46 5.65 5.23
CA GLN A 59 10.99 5.77 6.59
C GLN A 59 9.85 6.11 7.55
N ILE A 60 9.61 5.24 8.53
CA ILE A 60 8.62 5.44 9.58
C ILE A 60 9.28 5.16 10.93
N ALA A 61 9.25 6.15 11.82
CA ALA A 61 9.90 6.04 13.13
C ALA A 61 11.36 5.60 12.97
N ASP A 62 11.75 4.48 13.58
CA ASP A 62 13.11 3.98 13.53
C ASP A 62 13.28 2.84 12.52
N GLY A 63 12.35 2.69 11.60
CA GLY A 63 12.39 1.61 10.63
C GLY A 63 11.84 2.02 9.29
N GLN A 64 11.53 1.01 8.47
CA GLN A 64 10.95 1.22 7.15
C GLN A 64 9.65 0.44 7.03
N LEU A 65 8.64 1.08 6.46
CA LEU A 65 7.36 0.46 6.16
C LEU A 65 7.25 0.30 4.65
N GLU A 66 6.92 -0.91 4.22
CA GLU A 66 6.80 -1.22 2.79
C GLU A 66 5.43 -1.80 2.48
N LEU A 67 4.82 -1.33 1.40
CA LEU A 67 3.63 -1.94 0.82
C LEU A 67 4.13 -3.07 -0.09
N LEU A 68 3.93 -4.32 0.35
CA LEU A 68 4.45 -5.49 -0.34
C LEU A 68 3.54 -5.98 -1.45
N ASP A 69 2.24 -5.87 -1.25
CA ASP A 69 1.28 -6.54 -2.10
C ASP A 69 -0.05 -5.81 -2.09
N ALA A 70 -0.76 -5.91 -3.19
CA ALA A 70 -2.09 -5.33 -3.33
C ALA A 70 -2.94 -6.25 -4.19
N LEU A 71 -4.08 -6.66 -3.64
CA LEU A 71 -5.05 -7.48 -4.33
C LEU A 71 -6.30 -6.66 -4.59
N PRO A 72 -7.03 -6.91 -5.67
CA PRO A 72 -6.82 -7.95 -6.66
C PRO A 72 -5.71 -7.59 -7.65
N ALA A 73 -5.19 -8.63 -8.33
CA ALA A 73 -4.22 -8.41 -9.42
C ALA A 73 -4.90 -7.61 -10.54
N PRO A 74 -4.15 -6.76 -11.26
CA PRO A 74 -4.74 -5.96 -12.33
C PRO A 74 -5.17 -6.83 -13.51
N VAL A 75 -6.41 -6.61 -13.99
CA VAL A 75 -6.97 -7.33 -15.14
C VAL A 75 -7.47 -6.28 -16.13
N ALA A 76 -7.12 -6.47 -17.40
CA ALA A 76 -7.50 -5.54 -18.46
C ALA A 76 -9.02 -5.40 -18.53
N GLY A 77 -9.50 -4.16 -18.63
CA GLY A 77 -10.92 -3.86 -18.72
C GLY A 77 -11.68 -3.95 -17.40
N THR A 78 -11.00 -4.29 -16.31
CA THR A 78 -11.62 -4.42 -14.99
C THR A 78 -11.09 -3.35 -14.05
N ARG A 79 -11.98 -2.65 -13.37
CA ARG A 79 -11.62 -1.64 -12.38
C ARG A 79 -12.32 -1.98 -11.07
N PRO A 80 -11.62 -2.62 -10.12
CA PRO A 80 -12.24 -3.00 -8.85
C PRO A 80 -12.68 -1.79 -8.06
N ALA A 81 -13.76 -1.95 -7.27
CA ALA A 81 -14.16 -0.92 -6.33
C ALA A 81 -13.08 -0.76 -5.24
N PRO A 82 -12.89 0.45 -4.69
CA PRO A 82 -11.84 0.66 -3.68
C PRO A 82 -11.96 -0.29 -2.47
N PHE A 83 -13.17 -0.63 -2.03
CA PHE A 83 -13.36 -1.51 -0.88
C PHE A 83 -12.94 -2.96 -1.16
N ALA A 84 -12.77 -3.35 -2.43
CA ALA A 84 -12.34 -4.69 -2.79
C ALA A 84 -10.83 -4.88 -2.66
N TYR A 85 -10.08 -3.82 -2.47
CA TYR A 85 -8.63 -3.89 -2.36
C TYR A 85 -8.20 -4.42 -0.99
N GLN A 86 -7.20 -5.28 -1.00
CA GLN A 86 -6.52 -5.77 0.19
C GLN A 86 -5.04 -5.52 0.03
N PHE A 87 -4.40 -4.99 1.08
CA PHE A 87 -3.00 -4.60 1.03
C PHE A 87 -2.19 -5.37 2.05
N GLY A 88 -0.99 -5.79 1.64
CA GLY A 88 -0.02 -6.42 2.52
C GLY A 88 1.12 -5.46 2.81
N PHE A 89 1.50 -5.33 4.08
CA PHE A 89 2.54 -4.43 4.52
C PHE A 89 3.62 -5.21 5.27
N ARG A 90 4.83 -4.66 5.28
CA ARG A 90 5.92 -5.16 6.10
C ARG A 90 6.61 -3.99 6.76
N PHE A 91 6.90 -4.13 8.05
CA PHE A 91 7.69 -3.16 8.79
C PHE A 91 9.03 -3.77 9.16
N MET A 92 10.11 -3.07 8.77
CA MET A 92 11.47 -3.46 9.12
C MET A 92 11.98 -2.46 10.13
N GLY A 93 11.95 -2.84 11.41
CA GLY A 93 12.42 -1.97 12.46
C GLY A 93 13.93 -1.79 12.40
N GLY A 94 14.38 -0.58 12.71
CA GLY A 94 15.80 -0.30 12.90
C GLY A 94 16.31 -0.92 14.19
N LEU A 95 17.57 -1.08 14.28
CA LEU A 95 18.21 -1.60 15.51
C LEU A 95 18.60 -0.48 16.46
#